data_0ffd2626410d931cbe22ee9e2aeb95b0
#
_entry.id   0ffd2626410d931cbe22ee9e2aeb95b0
#
_cell.length_a   1.000
_cell.length_b   1.000
_cell.length_c   1.000
_cell.angle_alpha   90.00
_cell.angle_beta   90.00
_cell.angle_gamma   90.00
#
_symmetry.space_group_name_H-M   'P 1'
#
loop_
_entity.id
_entity.type
_entity.pdbx_description
1 polymer ?
#
loop_
_entity_poly.entity_id
_entity_poly.type
_entity_poly.pdbx_seq_one_letter_code
_entity_poly.pdbx_strand_id
1 'polypeptide(L)'
;MLFFRDQSLDVESHKRFGRYFGELHIHPNTPGPEGHPEILPIHADANSKRVSGEYWHSDVSCDEEPPLGSILYLHTVPPCGGDTLFASQTAAYDALSPRMKVYLEGLTATHSGDHVYRRTNVLVGRDDKGKVFPKASHPIVRTHPVTKRWARR
;
A
#
# COMPACT_ATOMS: atom_id res chain seq x y z
N MET A 1 8.14 -9.62 -6.64
CA MET A 1 7.36 -10.23 -5.56
C MET A 1 8.00 -11.56 -5.21
N LEU A 2 8.06 -11.89 -3.91
CA LEU A 2 8.63 -13.13 -3.38
C LEU A 2 7.54 -13.86 -2.58
N PHE A 3 7.51 -15.19 -2.69
CA PHE A 3 6.60 -16.04 -1.94
C PHE A 3 7.40 -17.01 -1.08
N PHE A 4 7.07 -17.05 0.20
CA PHE A 4 7.62 -18.00 1.16
C PHE A 4 6.47 -18.87 1.64
N ARG A 5 6.46 -20.15 1.21
CA ARG A 5 5.39 -21.08 1.60
C ARG A 5 5.71 -21.72 2.94
N ASP A 6 4.67 -22.24 3.59
CA ASP A 6 4.77 -23.06 4.81
C ASP A 6 5.54 -22.37 5.96
N GLN A 7 5.37 -21.03 6.07
CA GLN A 7 5.99 -20.26 7.13
C GLN A 7 5.06 -20.15 8.34
N SER A 8 5.64 -20.25 9.54
CA SER A 8 4.97 -19.91 10.80
C SER A 8 5.66 -18.70 11.39
N LEU A 9 4.93 -17.59 11.48
CA LEU A 9 5.43 -16.33 12.01
C LEU A 9 4.55 -15.87 13.18
N ASP A 10 5.17 -15.59 14.31
CA ASP A 10 4.58 -14.74 15.32
C ASP A 10 4.78 -13.26 14.97
N VAL A 11 4.12 -12.37 15.68
CA VAL A 11 4.18 -10.93 15.43
C VAL A 11 5.61 -10.38 15.53
N GLU A 12 6.37 -10.83 16.52
CA GLU A 12 7.75 -10.33 16.70
C GLU A 12 8.71 -10.83 15.61
N SER A 13 8.55 -12.06 15.17
CA SER A 13 9.32 -12.60 14.04
C SER A 13 8.97 -11.90 12.73
N HIS A 14 7.69 -11.58 12.51
CA HIS A 14 7.23 -10.80 11.37
C HIS A 14 7.85 -9.39 11.36
N LYS A 15 7.79 -8.69 12.48
CA LYS A 15 8.41 -7.36 12.65
C LYS A 15 9.93 -7.42 12.49
N ARG A 16 10.59 -8.43 13.08
CA ARG A 16 12.05 -8.63 12.94
C ARG A 16 12.44 -8.83 11.47
N PHE A 17 11.68 -9.62 10.73
CA PHE A 17 11.92 -9.80 9.31
C PHE A 17 11.74 -8.48 8.53
N GLY A 18 10.71 -7.71 8.84
CA GLY A 18 10.49 -6.40 8.22
C GLY A 18 11.65 -5.42 8.45
N ARG A 19 12.25 -5.42 9.63
CA ARG A 19 13.38 -4.53 9.98
C ARG A 19 14.65 -4.77 9.16
N TYR A 20 14.79 -5.92 8.49
CA TYR A 20 15.89 -6.11 7.52
C TYR A 20 15.80 -5.16 6.32
N PHE A 21 14.62 -4.62 6.04
CA PHE A 21 14.36 -3.75 4.88
C PHE A 21 14.29 -2.26 5.27
N GLY A 22 14.28 -1.93 6.54
CA GLY A 22 14.22 -0.56 7.06
C GLY A 22 13.30 -0.39 8.26
N GLU A 23 13.02 0.86 8.59
CA GLU A 23 12.06 1.22 9.63
C GLU A 23 10.65 0.72 9.28
N LEU A 24 9.94 0.22 10.31
CA LEU A 24 8.58 -0.26 10.13
C LEU A 24 7.61 0.92 10.08
N HIS A 25 6.80 0.95 9.06
CA HIS A 25 5.79 1.98 8.86
C HIS A 25 4.56 1.74 9.76
N ILE A 26 4.03 2.83 10.34
CA ILE A 26 2.75 2.81 11.06
C ILE A 26 1.69 3.43 10.16
N HIS A 27 0.63 2.67 9.86
CA HIS A 27 -0.42 3.13 8.97
C HIS A 27 -1.15 4.36 9.53
N PRO A 28 -1.27 5.48 8.79
CA PRO A 28 -1.75 6.76 9.33
C PRO A 28 -3.22 6.76 9.77
N ASN A 29 -4.03 5.83 9.30
CA ASN A 29 -5.46 5.80 9.63
C ASN A 29 -5.92 4.54 10.38
N THR A 30 -5.26 3.41 10.18
CA THR A 30 -5.67 2.14 10.78
C THR A 30 -4.65 1.73 11.84
N PRO A 31 -5.01 1.82 13.13
CA PRO A 31 -4.09 1.40 14.19
C PRO A 31 -3.89 -0.11 14.16
N GLY A 32 -2.69 -0.53 14.47
CA GLY A 32 -2.37 -1.93 14.73
C GLY A 32 -2.93 -2.40 16.09
N PRO A 33 -2.75 -3.68 16.43
CA PRO A 33 -3.05 -4.21 17.76
C PRO A 33 -2.25 -3.48 18.84
N GLU A 34 -2.75 -3.55 20.06
CA GLU A 34 -2.03 -2.98 21.22
C GLU A 34 -0.60 -3.53 21.31
N GLY A 35 0.37 -2.66 21.48
CA GLY A 35 1.80 -3.00 21.49
C GLY A 35 2.43 -3.26 20.12
N HIS A 36 1.64 -3.30 19.05
CA HIS A 36 2.14 -3.61 17.69
C HIS A 36 1.54 -2.67 16.63
N PRO A 37 1.79 -1.36 16.73
CA PRO A 37 1.17 -0.37 15.84
C PRO A 37 1.60 -0.53 14.37
N GLU A 38 2.72 -1.20 14.10
CA GLU A 38 3.26 -1.47 12.75
C GLU A 38 2.55 -2.63 12.04
N ILE A 39 1.75 -3.41 12.74
CA ILE A 39 0.99 -4.52 12.16
C ILE A 39 -0.38 -4.03 11.73
N LEU A 40 -0.72 -4.26 10.48
CA LEU A 40 -2.03 -3.93 9.92
C LEU A 40 -2.83 -5.22 9.73
N PRO A 41 -3.78 -5.54 10.64
CA PRO A 41 -4.68 -6.67 10.44
C PRO A 41 -5.66 -6.39 9.30
N ILE A 42 -5.73 -7.30 8.35
CA ILE A 42 -6.70 -7.26 7.24
C ILE A 42 -7.59 -8.50 7.38
N HIS A 43 -8.88 -8.28 7.48
CA HIS A 43 -9.88 -9.34 7.55
C HIS A 43 -10.99 -9.09 6.54
N ALA A 44 -11.38 -10.16 5.84
CA ALA A 44 -12.56 -10.17 5.00
C ALA A 44 -13.22 -11.55 5.07
N ASP A 45 -14.53 -11.57 5.23
CA ASP A 45 -15.38 -12.76 5.23
C ASP A 45 -16.70 -12.49 4.50
N ALA A 46 -17.60 -13.48 4.50
CA ALA A 46 -18.91 -13.38 3.84
C ALA A 46 -19.81 -12.25 4.40
N ASN A 47 -19.53 -11.75 5.62
CA ASN A 47 -20.29 -10.68 6.27
C ASN A 47 -19.62 -9.31 6.09
N SER A 48 -18.45 -9.26 5.50
CA SER A 48 -17.68 -8.04 5.31
C SER A 48 -18.38 -7.15 4.29
N LYS A 49 -18.78 -5.95 4.70
CA LYS A 49 -19.39 -4.94 3.82
C LYS A 49 -18.39 -4.32 2.84
N ARG A 50 -17.12 -4.51 3.06
CA ARG A 50 -16.02 -4.00 2.26
C ARG A 50 -14.79 -4.88 2.41
N VAL A 51 -14.08 -5.08 1.31
CA VAL A 51 -12.77 -5.71 1.28
C VAL A 51 -11.71 -4.62 1.12
N SER A 52 -10.70 -4.61 1.98
CA SER A 52 -9.57 -3.68 1.84
C SER A 52 -8.73 -4.08 0.63
N GLY A 53 -8.38 -3.10 -0.21
CA GLY A 53 -7.52 -3.36 -1.37
C GLY A 53 -8.25 -3.83 -2.62
N GLU A 54 -9.58 -3.70 -2.71
CA GLU A 54 -10.36 -4.11 -3.90
C GLU A 54 -10.09 -3.28 -5.17
N TYR A 55 -9.44 -2.14 -5.05
CA TYR A 55 -9.08 -1.28 -6.19
C TYR A 55 -7.57 -1.25 -6.40
N TRP A 56 -7.15 -1.01 -7.65
CA TRP A 56 -5.75 -0.78 -7.96
C TRP A 56 -5.19 0.43 -7.19
N HIS A 57 -4.13 0.23 -6.44
CA HIS A 57 -3.50 1.26 -5.62
C HIS A 57 -2.01 0.98 -5.41
N SER A 58 -1.30 1.98 -4.94
CA SER A 58 -0.02 1.83 -4.26
C SER A 58 -0.22 2.17 -2.79
N ASP A 59 0.33 1.36 -1.91
CA ASP A 59 0.16 1.54 -0.47
C ASP A 59 0.69 2.89 -0.01
N VAL A 60 -0.12 3.57 0.80
CA VAL A 60 0.19 4.81 1.52
C VAL A 60 0.90 5.87 0.67
N SER A 61 0.53 5.97 -0.62
CA SER A 61 1.11 6.95 -1.54
C SER A 61 0.86 8.42 -1.16
N CYS A 62 -0.01 8.65 -0.17
CA CYS A 62 -0.25 9.97 0.41
C CYS A 62 0.84 10.43 1.38
N ASP A 63 1.73 9.56 1.81
CA ASP A 63 2.88 9.93 2.64
C ASP A 63 3.99 10.55 1.79
N GLU A 64 4.78 11.41 2.38
CA GLU A 64 5.94 12.04 1.75
C GLU A 64 6.99 10.99 1.39
N GLU A 65 7.21 10.03 2.31
CA GLU A 65 8.07 8.87 2.14
C GLU A 65 7.25 7.57 2.28
N PRO A 66 6.58 7.11 1.22
CA PRO A 66 5.81 5.87 1.27
C PRO A 66 6.69 4.65 1.52
N PRO A 67 6.16 3.63 2.20
CA PRO A 67 6.92 2.43 2.52
C PRO A 67 7.49 1.76 1.26
N LEU A 68 8.70 1.19 1.40
CA LEU A 68 9.41 0.49 0.32
C LEU A 68 8.60 -0.69 -0.23
N GLY A 69 7.87 -1.38 0.63
CA GLY A 69 7.06 -2.54 0.30
C GLY A 69 6.28 -3.05 1.50
N SER A 70 5.51 -4.10 1.28
CA SER A 70 4.68 -4.73 2.30
C SER A 70 5.05 -6.20 2.45
N ILE A 71 4.98 -6.70 3.68
CA ILE A 71 5.16 -8.12 4.00
C ILE A 71 3.83 -8.63 4.51
N LEU A 72 3.16 -9.46 3.73
CA LEU A 72 1.87 -10.02 4.05
C LEU A 72 2.04 -11.45 4.57
N TYR A 73 1.54 -11.70 5.78
CA TYR A 73 1.40 -13.04 6.33
C TYR A 73 -0.07 -13.46 6.32
N LEU A 74 -0.38 -14.50 5.55
CA LEU A 74 -1.73 -15.02 5.39
C LEU A 74 -2.01 -16.09 6.45
N HIS A 75 -2.94 -15.82 7.35
CA HIS A 75 -3.40 -16.78 8.36
C HIS A 75 -4.49 -17.72 7.84
N THR A 76 -5.43 -17.15 7.11
CA THR A 76 -6.59 -17.87 6.58
C THR A 76 -6.73 -17.55 5.11
N VAL A 77 -6.78 -18.58 4.29
CA VAL A 77 -6.92 -18.47 2.84
C VAL A 77 -8.17 -19.25 2.43
N PRO A 78 -9.09 -18.67 1.66
CA PRO A 78 -10.24 -19.40 1.15
C PRO A 78 -9.80 -20.50 0.18
N PRO A 79 -10.60 -21.56 0.00
CA PRO A 79 -10.27 -22.63 -0.95
C PRO A 79 -10.23 -22.17 -2.41
N CYS A 80 -10.91 -21.05 -2.72
CA CYS A 80 -10.88 -20.41 -4.05
C CYS A 80 -11.17 -18.91 -3.91
N GLY A 81 -10.63 -18.12 -4.83
CA GLY A 81 -10.79 -16.66 -4.86
C GLY A 81 -9.93 -15.92 -3.83
N GLY A 82 -10.12 -14.62 -3.72
CA GLY A 82 -9.33 -13.75 -2.84
C GLY A 82 -7.91 -13.49 -3.33
N ASP A 83 -7.64 -13.69 -4.62
CA ASP A 83 -6.32 -13.49 -5.22
C ASP A 83 -5.88 -12.02 -5.14
N THR A 84 -4.60 -11.82 -4.87
CA THR A 84 -3.97 -10.51 -4.95
C THR A 84 -3.38 -10.31 -6.33
N LEU A 85 -3.84 -9.29 -7.04
CA LEU A 85 -3.35 -8.94 -8.36
C LEU A 85 -2.24 -7.88 -8.27
N PHE A 86 -1.27 -7.99 -9.15
CA PHE A 86 -0.15 -7.05 -9.22
C PHE A 86 0.03 -6.51 -10.63
N ALA A 87 0.32 -5.21 -10.75
CA ALA A 87 0.65 -4.56 -12.00
C ALA A 87 2.06 -3.97 -11.95
N SER A 88 2.80 -4.13 -13.03
CA SER A 88 4.14 -3.54 -13.17
C SER A 88 4.04 -2.09 -13.63
N GLN A 89 4.43 -1.16 -12.78
CA GLN A 89 4.49 0.26 -13.15
C GLN A 89 5.55 0.56 -14.22
N THR A 90 6.62 -0.24 -14.27
CA THR A 90 7.61 -0.16 -15.34
C THR A 90 7.01 -0.58 -16.68
N ALA A 91 6.31 -1.72 -16.72
CA ALA A 91 5.64 -2.16 -17.95
C ALA A 91 4.54 -1.16 -18.39
N ALA A 92 3.81 -0.59 -17.44
CA ALA A 92 2.82 0.44 -17.72
C ALA A 92 3.47 1.69 -18.36
N TYR A 93 4.63 2.11 -17.87
CA TYR A 93 5.37 3.21 -18.50
C TYR A 93 5.90 2.84 -19.88
N ASP A 94 6.47 1.64 -20.03
CA ASP A 94 7.03 1.16 -21.31
C ASP A 94 5.95 1.12 -22.42
N ALA A 95 4.70 0.78 -22.06
CA ALA A 95 3.55 0.72 -22.97
C ALA A 95 3.02 2.10 -23.42
N LEU A 96 3.46 3.19 -22.80
CA LEU A 96 3.05 4.53 -23.21
C LEU A 96 3.66 4.91 -24.56
N SER A 97 2.91 5.66 -25.38
CA SER A 97 3.44 6.24 -26.61
C SER A 97 4.58 7.25 -26.30
N PRO A 98 5.52 7.46 -27.24
CA PRO A 98 6.58 8.45 -27.06
C PRO A 98 6.05 9.84 -26.69
N ARG A 99 4.96 10.26 -27.31
CA ARG A 99 4.31 11.53 -27.03
C ARG A 99 3.79 11.62 -25.58
N MET A 100 3.20 10.53 -25.08
CA MET A 100 2.69 10.49 -23.70
C MET A 100 3.84 10.49 -22.69
N LYS A 101 4.94 9.81 -22.96
CA LYS A 101 6.13 9.84 -22.11
C LYS A 101 6.66 11.27 -21.96
N VAL A 102 6.82 11.99 -23.07
CA VAL A 102 7.24 13.41 -23.07
C VAL A 102 6.23 14.28 -22.32
N TYR A 103 4.92 14.07 -22.53
CA TYR A 103 3.89 14.84 -21.83
C TYR A 103 3.92 14.67 -20.31
N LEU A 104 4.21 13.48 -19.82
CA LEU A 104 4.24 13.18 -18.38
C LEU A 104 5.55 13.58 -17.70
N GLU A 105 6.58 13.88 -18.47
CA GLU A 105 7.88 14.25 -17.93
C GLU A 105 7.80 15.56 -17.15
N GLY A 106 8.35 15.55 -15.93
CA GLY A 106 8.34 16.70 -15.03
C GLY A 106 6.99 16.99 -14.35
N LEU A 107 5.91 16.28 -14.70
CA LEU A 107 4.64 16.46 -14.03
C LEU A 107 4.63 15.77 -12.66
N THR A 108 3.86 16.35 -11.73
CA THR A 108 3.61 15.81 -10.40
C THR A 108 2.14 15.53 -10.21
N ALA A 109 1.83 14.56 -9.34
CA ALA A 109 0.48 14.27 -8.89
C ALA A 109 0.40 14.40 -7.37
N THR A 110 -0.68 14.99 -6.89
CA THR A 110 -0.97 15.07 -5.46
C THR A 110 -1.74 13.84 -5.03
N HIS A 111 -1.21 13.12 -4.06
CA HIS A 111 -1.85 11.99 -3.40
C HIS A 111 -2.36 12.43 -2.03
N SER A 112 -3.64 12.17 -1.75
CA SER A 112 -4.27 12.55 -0.48
C SER A 112 -4.98 11.36 0.14
N GLY A 113 -4.67 11.10 1.41
CA GLY A 113 -5.38 10.10 2.21
C GLY A 113 -6.77 10.53 2.64
N ASP A 114 -7.08 11.83 2.61
CA ASP A 114 -8.30 12.41 3.20
C ASP A 114 -9.58 11.72 2.72
N HIS A 115 -9.81 11.67 1.42
CA HIS A 115 -11.03 11.10 0.86
C HIS A 115 -11.20 9.61 1.19
N VAL A 116 -10.15 8.83 1.04
CA VAL A 116 -10.18 7.37 1.26
C VAL A 116 -10.34 7.05 2.74
N TYR A 117 -9.59 7.73 3.61
CA TYR A 117 -9.61 7.46 5.04
C TYR A 117 -10.92 7.92 5.69
N ARG A 118 -11.45 9.09 5.34
CA ARG A 118 -12.76 9.52 5.84
C ARG A 118 -13.87 8.57 5.43
N ARG A 119 -13.92 8.17 4.16
CA ARG A 119 -14.90 7.19 3.69
C ARG A 119 -14.78 5.87 4.46
N THR A 120 -13.57 5.41 4.71
CA THR A 120 -13.33 4.19 5.50
C THR A 120 -13.81 4.36 6.93
N ASN A 121 -13.48 5.48 7.58
CA ASN A 121 -13.86 5.75 8.96
C ASN A 121 -15.38 5.80 9.13
N VAL A 122 -16.09 6.42 8.21
CA VAL A 122 -17.58 6.42 8.20
C VAL A 122 -18.12 4.99 8.13
N LEU A 123 -17.57 4.14 7.25
CA LEU A 123 -18.05 2.76 7.06
C LEU A 123 -17.82 1.88 8.30
N VAL A 124 -16.75 2.13 9.05
CA VAL A 124 -16.42 1.38 10.28
C VAL A 124 -16.87 2.08 11.57
N GLY A 125 -17.61 3.18 11.45
CA GLY A 125 -18.13 3.95 12.61
C GLY A 125 -17.04 4.62 13.44
N ARG A 126 -15.90 4.98 12.85
CA ARG A 126 -14.78 5.61 13.53
C ARG A 126 -14.90 7.14 13.43
N ASP A 127 -14.82 7.82 14.57
CA ASP A 127 -14.77 9.28 14.59
C ASP A 127 -13.41 9.80 14.07
N ASP A 128 -13.45 10.69 13.09
CA ASP A 128 -12.29 11.37 12.55
C ASP A 128 -12.43 12.89 12.51
N LYS A 129 -13.36 13.42 13.29
CA LYS A 129 -13.58 14.86 13.41
C LYS A 129 -12.29 15.56 13.85
N GLY A 130 -11.88 16.54 13.06
CA GLY A 130 -10.64 17.29 13.33
C GLY A 130 -9.34 16.57 12.94
N LYS A 131 -9.39 15.33 12.45
CA LYS A 131 -8.19 14.65 11.95
C LYS A 131 -7.73 15.26 10.63
N VAL A 132 -6.42 15.44 10.53
CA VAL A 132 -5.71 15.78 9.30
C VAL A 132 -5.02 14.52 8.79
N PHE A 133 -5.31 14.16 7.54
CA PHE A 133 -4.69 13.00 6.92
C PHE A 133 -3.52 13.41 6.02
N PRO A 134 -2.52 12.53 5.83
CA PRO A 134 -1.36 12.86 5.03
C PRO A 134 -1.73 13.17 3.58
N LYS A 135 -0.93 14.07 3.01
CA LYS A 135 -1.04 14.50 1.61
C LYS A 135 0.36 14.82 1.11
N ALA A 136 0.75 14.22 0.00
CA ALA A 136 2.06 14.44 -0.61
C ALA A 136 1.94 14.61 -2.12
N SER A 137 2.91 15.31 -2.70
CA SER A 137 3.04 15.48 -4.15
C SER A 137 4.24 14.70 -4.64
N HIS A 138 4.03 13.85 -5.64
CA HIS A 138 5.06 12.97 -6.19
C HIS A 138 5.18 13.13 -7.71
N PRO A 139 6.39 12.95 -8.28
CA PRO A 139 6.54 12.86 -9.73
C PRO A 139 5.67 11.73 -10.30
N ILE A 140 4.96 12.00 -11.41
CA ILE A 140 4.18 10.96 -12.10
C ILE A 140 5.11 9.88 -12.66
N VAL A 141 6.26 10.29 -13.19
CA VAL A 141 7.30 9.39 -13.68
C VAL A 141 8.53 9.53 -12.81
N ARG A 142 9.04 8.42 -12.32
CA ARG A 142 10.26 8.38 -11.50
C ARG A 142 11.20 7.28 -11.96
N THR A 143 12.49 7.49 -11.74
CA THR A 143 13.49 6.44 -11.94
C THR A 143 13.53 5.52 -10.73
N HIS A 144 13.42 4.21 -10.96
CA HIS A 144 13.55 3.23 -9.88
C HIS A 144 14.98 3.27 -9.30
N PRO A 145 15.17 3.43 -7.98
CA PRO A 145 16.48 3.73 -7.39
C PRO A 145 17.51 2.61 -7.58
N VAL A 146 17.07 1.36 -7.67
CA VAL A 146 17.94 0.19 -7.83
C VAL A 146 18.12 -0.18 -9.32
N THR A 147 17.01 -0.39 -10.03
CA THR A 147 17.06 -0.89 -11.41
C THR A 147 17.35 0.20 -12.44
N LYS A 148 17.28 1.46 -12.05
CA LYS A 148 17.41 2.65 -12.91
C LYS A 148 16.38 2.72 -14.06
N ARG A 149 15.39 1.83 -14.07
CA ARG A 149 14.30 1.87 -15.03
C ARG A 149 13.29 2.95 -14.65
N TRP A 150 12.66 3.51 -15.65
CA TRP A 150 11.56 4.45 -15.45
C TRP A 150 10.28 3.70 -15.08
N ALA A 151 9.52 4.26 -14.18
CA ALA A 151 8.27 3.71 -13.71
C ALA A 151 7.27 4.83 -13.47
N ARG A 152 6.01 4.55 -13.75
CA ARG A 152 4.90 5.41 -13.33
C ARG A 152 4.63 5.19 -11.84
N ARG A 153 4.25 6.25 -11.14
CA ARG A 153 3.80 6.13 -9.75
C ARG A 153 2.27 6.14 -9.66
#